data_24e957251a64d26157f505fdc9238073
#
_entry.id   24e957251a64d26157f505fdc9238073
#
_cell.length_a   1.000
_cell.length_b   1.000
_cell.length_c   1.000
_cell.angle_alpha   90.00
_cell.angle_beta   90.00
_cell.angle_gamma   90.00
#
_symmetry.space_group_name_H-M   'P 1'
#
loop_
_entity.id
_entity.type
_entity.pdbx_description
1 polymer ?
#
loop_
_entity_poly.entity_id
_entity_poly.type
_entity_poly.pdbx_seq_one_letter_code
_entity_poly.pdbx_strand_id
1 'polypeptide(L)'
;MNETPISTPAPAQTQDGLSITSLVLGILSCLGLSCLTGIPAIITGHIAFARAKKNPQIYGGAGLALTGLILGYAGTLLVTTIAILASLMLPALARAKGKAQSISCVNNMKQIGLGARLYANDHGDKLPPDFLSMSNELVTPKILVCNGDSTKTKAADWAQFNAAANVSYEFLLPGTKEEDVVSKTVFRCPIHGHIGLGDGSVRQVRPAARQ
;
A
#
# COMPACT_ATOMS: atom_id res chain seq x y z
N MET A 1 45.33 70.04 26.99
CA MET A 1 44.29 69.57 26.04
C MET A 1 44.05 68.11 26.31
N ASN A 2 42.92 67.83 26.93
CA ASN A 2 42.52 66.45 27.33
C ASN A 2 41.50 65.98 26.32
N GLU A 3 41.94 65.13 25.36
CA GLU A 3 41.04 64.51 24.42
C GLU A 3 40.39 63.29 25.13
N THR A 4 39.09 63.39 25.39
CA THR A 4 38.27 62.25 25.87
C THR A 4 38.12 61.25 24.72
N PRO A 5 38.42 59.94 24.91
CA PRO A 5 38.24 58.94 23.88
C PRO A 5 36.76 58.80 23.55
N ILE A 6 36.43 58.95 22.28
CA ILE A 6 35.08 58.67 21.72
C ILE A 6 34.86 57.19 21.83
N SER A 7 34.00 56.76 22.77
CA SER A 7 33.53 55.40 22.87
C SER A 7 32.64 55.09 21.67
N THR A 8 33.12 54.26 20.75
CA THR A 8 32.27 53.67 19.71
C THR A 8 31.16 52.87 20.36
N PRO A 9 29.88 53.13 20.06
CA PRO A 9 28.77 52.34 20.62
C PRO A 9 28.90 50.90 20.09
N ALA A 10 28.84 49.95 21.03
CA ALA A 10 28.81 48.51 20.67
C ALA A 10 27.64 48.24 19.71
N PRO A 11 27.80 47.37 18.70
CA PRO A 11 26.74 47.03 17.76
C PRO A 11 25.55 46.49 18.55
N ALA A 12 24.40 47.14 18.40
CA ALA A 12 23.16 46.67 19.00
C ALA A 12 22.88 45.24 18.56
N GLN A 13 22.86 44.28 19.51
CA GLN A 13 22.49 42.92 19.22
C GLN A 13 21.02 42.91 18.79
N THR A 14 20.78 42.58 17.50
CA THR A 14 19.42 42.43 16.95
C THR A 14 18.76 41.18 17.53
N GLN A 15 17.50 41.32 17.97
CA GLN A 15 16.73 40.18 18.50
C GLN A 15 16.13 39.36 17.35
N ASP A 16 16.92 38.44 16.82
CA ASP A 16 16.56 37.61 15.65
C ASP A 16 15.86 36.28 16.04
N GLY A 17 15.65 35.99 17.31
CA GLY A 17 15.15 34.72 17.82
C GLY A 17 13.85 34.26 17.18
N LEU A 18 12.87 35.14 16.97
CA LEU A 18 11.59 34.81 16.34
C LEU A 18 11.75 34.54 14.82
N SER A 19 12.69 35.20 14.17
CA SER A 19 12.97 34.98 12.74
C SER A 19 13.62 33.62 12.51
N ILE A 20 14.56 33.26 13.40
CA ILE A 20 15.23 31.94 13.36
C ILE A 20 14.22 30.81 13.67
N THR A 21 13.35 30.98 14.68
CA THR A 21 12.33 29.97 15.00
C THR A 21 11.35 29.76 13.86
N SER A 22 10.93 30.83 13.18
CA SER A 22 10.04 30.68 12.00
C SER A 22 10.70 29.95 10.86
N LEU A 23 12.02 30.19 10.61
CA LEU A 23 12.79 29.49 9.59
C LEU A 23 12.92 27.98 9.92
N VAL A 24 13.31 27.67 11.16
CA VAL A 24 13.45 26.26 11.59
C VAL A 24 12.12 25.51 11.50
N LEU A 25 11.04 26.10 11.97
CA LEU A 25 9.69 25.53 11.88
C LEU A 25 9.23 25.39 10.41
N GLY A 26 9.59 26.37 9.55
CA GLY A 26 9.31 26.30 8.11
C GLY A 26 10.03 25.14 7.42
N ILE A 27 11.30 24.91 7.74
CA ILE A 27 12.05 23.74 7.22
C ILE A 27 11.45 22.43 7.75
N LEU A 28 11.11 22.37 9.02
CA LEU A 28 10.49 21.17 9.62
C LEU A 28 9.13 20.86 9.00
N SER A 29 8.39 21.87 8.55
CA SER A 29 7.11 21.65 7.85
C SER A 29 7.27 20.92 6.52
N CYS A 30 8.39 21.16 5.82
CA CYS A 30 8.72 20.45 4.57
C CYS A 30 9.10 18.98 4.81
N LEU A 31 9.54 18.60 6.01
CA LEU A 31 9.93 17.22 6.37
C LEU A 31 8.74 16.32 6.82
N GLY A 32 7.51 16.75 6.58
CA GLY A 32 6.32 15.94 6.83
C GLY A 32 5.58 16.23 8.14
N LEU A 33 6.10 17.13 8.99
CA LEU A 33 5.41 17.59 10.22
C LEU A 33 4.52 18.81 9.98
N SER A 34 4.04 19.01 8.75
CA SER A 34 3.42 20.27 8.29
C SER A 34 2.22 20.73 9.14
N CYS A 35 1.37 19.83 9.63
CA CYS A 35 0.24 20.21 10.48
C CYS A 35 0.66 20.75 11.85
N LEU A 36 1.71 20.18 12.46
CA LEU A 36 2.20 20.58 13.78
C LEU A 36 3.13 21.80 13.73
N THR A 37 3.92 21.94 12.67
CA THR A 37 4.97 22.96 12.58
C THR A 37 4.66 24.06 11.56
N GLY A 38 3.89 23.77 10.52
CA GLY A 38 3.57 24.74 9.47
C GLY A 38 2.67 25.87 9.98
N ILE A 39 1.63 25.56 10.76
CA ILE A 39 0.75 26.60 11.35
C ILE A 39 1.52 27.49 12.32
N PRO A 40 2.30 26.96 13.30
CA PRO A 40 3.15 27.79 14.14
C PRO A 40 4.20 28.60 13.36
N ALA A 41 4.79 28.01 12.27
CA ALA A 41 5.75 28.72 11.43
C ALA A 41 5.12 29.95 10.75
N ILE A 42 3.90 29.83 10.25
CA ILE A 42 3.16 30.94 9.63
C ILE A 42 2.86 32.03 10.67
N ILE A 43 2.38 31.65 11.84
CA ILE A 43 2.03 32.61 12.91
C ILE A 43 3.29 33.35 13.41
N THR A 44 4.36 32.62 13.73
CA THR A 44 5.61 33.21 14.19
C THR A 44 6.29 34.02 13.10
N GLY A 45 6.22 33.58 11.83
CA GLY A 45 6.72 34.31 10.67
C GLY A 45 6.01 35.65 10.46
N HIS A 46 4.69 35.70 10.56
CA HIS A 46 3.95 36.96 10.46
C HIS A 46 4.28 37.92 11.61
N ILE A 47 4.39 37.42 12.84
CA ILE A 47 4.75 38.25 14.01
C ILE A 47 6.18 38.78 13.86
N ALA A 48 7.14 37.93 13.48
CA ALA A 48 8.52 38.31 13.29
C ALA A 48 8.68 39.37 12.19
N PHE A 49 8.04 39.13 11.03
CA PHE A 49 8.06 40.06 9.90
C PHE A 49 7.44 41.43 10.26
N ALA A 50 6.31 41.45 10.95
CA ALA A 50 5.66 42.68 11.37
C ALA A 50 6.52 43.48 12.38
N ARG A 51 7.21 42.79 13.30
CA ARG A 51 8.12 43.43 14.27
C ARG A 51 9.37 44.00 13.57
N ALA A 52 10.00 43.22 12.68
CA ALA A 52 11.17 43.65 11.93
C ALA A 52 10.87 44.88 11.04
N LYS A 53 9.66 44.96 10.47
CA LYS A 53 9.22 46.09 9.65
C LYS A 53 8.97 47.36 10.48
N LYS A 54 8.45 47.23 11.73
CA LYS A 54 8.17 48.37 12.60
C LYS A 54 9.43 48.98 13.22
N ASN A 55 10.39 48.15 13.64
CA ASN A 55 11.59 48.61 14.35
C ASN A 55 12.84 47.86 13.81
N PRO A 56 13.33 48.18 12.62
CA PRO A 56 14.44 47.48 11.99
C PRO A 56 15.78 47.60 12.73
N GLN A 57 15.90 48.60 13.60
CA GLN A 57 17.09 48.83 14.46
C GLN A 57 17.18 47.84 15.64
N ILE A 58 16.03 47.32 16.11
CA ILE A 58 15.95 46.43 17.28
C ILE A 58 15.73 44.99 16.85
N TYR A 59 14.90 44.77 15.83
CA TYR A 59 14.52 43.46 15.30
C TYR A 59 15.13 43.28 13.93
N GLY A 60 16.17 42.45 13.85
CA GLY A 60 16.79 42.05 12.56
C GLY A 60 16.07 40.85 11.93
N GLY A 61 16.59 40.39 10.79
CA GLY A 61 16.16 39.14 10.22
C GLY A 61 14.82 39.15 9.47
N ALA A 62 14.36 40.29 8.97
CA ALA A 62 13.14 40.38 8.15
C ALA A 62 13.16 39.40 6.95
N GLY A 63 14.33 39.20 6.31
CA GLY A 63 14.51 38.23 5.25
C GLY A 63 14.33 36.78 5.72
N LEU A 64 14.89 36.45 6.90
CA LEU A 64 14.73 35.11 7.49
C LEU A 64 13.27 34.82 7.89
N ALA A 65 12.56 35.82 8.42
CA ALA A 65 11.15 35.69 8.73
C ALA A 65 10.30 35.48 7.47
N LEU A 66 10.62 36.19 6.38
CA LEU A 66 9.92 36.05 5.11
C LEU A 66 10.18 34.68 4.48
N THR A 67 11.43 34.19 4.47
CA THR A 67 11.74 32.84 3.97
C THR A 67 11.06 31.75 4.79
N GLY A 68 11.03 31.86 6.12
CA GLY A 68 10.29 30.94 6.99
C GLY A 68 8.79 30.92 6.70
N LEU A 69 8.21 32.07 6.42
CA LEU A 69 6.79 32.22 6.07
C LEU A 69 6.47 31.59 4.71
N ILE A 70 7.30 31.83 3.68
CA ILE A 70 7.15 31.22 2.36
C ILE A 70 7.27 29.69 2.45
N LEU A 71 8.27 29.17 3.16
CA LEU A 71 8.45 27.75 3.38
C LEU A 71 7.28 27.13 4.17
N GLY A 72 6.76 27.84 5.16
CA GLY A 72 5.58 27.41 5.93
C GLY A 72 4.34 27.26 5.04
N TYR A 73 4.04 28.23 4.20
CA TYR A 73 2.91 28.14 3.26
C TYR A 73 3.14 27.06 2.19
N ALA A 74 4.31 27.06 1.55
CA ALA A 74 4.64 26.08 0.52
C ALA A 74 4.61 24.65 1.05
N GLY A 75 5.21 24.41 2.22
CA GLY A 75 5.22 23.09 2.87
C GLY A 75 3.82 22.63 3.25
N THR A 76 3.03 23.50 3.86
CA THR A 76 1.65 23.17 4.22
C THR A 76 0.78 22.86 3.00
N LEU A 77 0.87 23.66 1.95
CA LEU A 77 0.12 23.42 0.71
C LEU A 77 0.53 22.11 0.03
N LEU A 78 1.83 21.86 -0.10
CA LEU A 78 2.37 20.65 -0.72
C LEU A 78 1.91 19.38 0.01
N VAL A 79 2.10 19.33 1.33
CA VAL A 79 1.74 18.14 2.12
C VAL A 79 0.22 17.93 2.15
N THR A 80 -0.57 19.00 2.24
CA THR A 80 -2.03 18.89 2.19
C THR A 80 -2.50 18.34 0.84
N THR A 81 -1.90 18.81 -0.27
CA THR A 81 -2.22 18.29 -1.60
C THR A 81 -1.88 16.82 -1.73
N ILE A 82 -0.69 16.40 -1.27
CA ILE A 82 -0.28 14.99 -1.28
C ILE A 82 -1.21 14.13 -0.42
N ALA A 83 -1.59 14.62 0.76
CA ALA A 83 -2.49 13.91 1.67
C ALA A 83 -3.89 13.69 1.04
N ILE A 84 -4.42 14.69 0.36
CA ILE A 84 -5.70 14.57 -0.37
C ILE A 84 -5.59 13.54 -1.48
N LEU A 85 -4.54 13.61 -2.32
CA LEU A 85 -4.32 12.64 -3.39
C LEU A 85 -4.15 11.22 -2.86
N ALA A 86 -3.35 11.04 -1.79
CA ALA A 86 -3.16 9.75 -1.15
C ALA A 86 -4.48 9.18 -0.60
N SER A 87 -5.30 10.01 0.03
CA SER A 87 -6.60 9.59 0.58
C SER A 87 -7.57 9.08 -0.48
N LEU A 88 -7.51 9.63 -1.70
CA LEU A 88 -8.30 9.15 -2.84
C LEU A 88 -7.71 7.89 -3.48
N MET A 89 -6.37 7.74 -3.47
CA MET A 89 -5.69 6.58 -4.06
C MET A 89 -5.80 5.32 -3.19
N LEU A 90 -5.76 5.44 -1.85
CA LEU A 90 -5.79 4.28 -0.95
C LEU A 90 -7.00 3.36 -1.18
N PRO A 91 -8.26 3.85 -1.23
CA PRO A 91 -9.42 2.98 -1.48
C PRO A 91 -9.44 2.42 -2.91
N ALA A 92 -8.90 3.14 -3.89
CA ALA A 92 -8.79 2.65 -5.25
C ALA A 92 -7.78 1.50 -5.35
N LEU A 93 -6.62 1.64 -4.71
CA LEU A 93 -5.58 0.61 -4.66
C LEU A 93 -6.06 -0.65 -3.93
N ALA A 94 -6.78 -0.50 -2.82
CA ALA A 94 -7.36 -1.64 -2.10
C ALA A 94 -8.33 -2.44 -2.99
N ARG A 95 -9.20 -1.76 -3.74
CA ARG A 95 -10.10 -2.40 -4.71
C ARG A 95 -9.36 -3.07 -5.86
N ALA A 96 -8.33 -2.40 -6.41
CA ALA A 96 -7.49 -2.96 -7.48
C ALA A 96 -6.75 -4.22 -7.01
N LYS A 97 -6.18 -4.21 -5.79
CA LYS A 97 -5.54 -5.37 -5.18
C LYS A 97 -6.51 -6.54 -5.01
N GLY A 98 -7.70 -6.31 -4.48
CA GLY A 98 -8.72 -7.36 -4.33
C GLY A 98 -9.13 -7.96 -5.68
N LYS A 99 -9.32 -7.12 -6.71
CA LYS A 99 -9.63 -7.60 -8.07
C LYS A 99 -8.47 -8.40 -8.67
N ALA A 100 -7.23 -7.98 -8.50
CA ALA A 100 -6.05 -8.73 -8.97
C ALA A 100 -5.93 -10.09 -8.27
N GLN A 101 -6.18 -10.17 -6.96
CA GLN A 101 -6.20 -11.44 -6.22
C GLN A 101 -7.32 -12.37 -6.73
N SER A 102 -8.50 -11.85 -7.02
CA SER A 102 -9.62 -12.61 -7.59
C SER A 102 -9.30 -13.16 -8.98
N ILE A 103 -8.70 -12.35 -9.87
CA ILE A 103 -8.28 -12.79 -11.20
C ILE A 103 -7.18 -13.87 -11.10
N SER A 104 -6.21 -13.67 -10.22
CA SER A 104 -5.16 -14.67 -9.96
C SER A 104 -5.75 -15.98 -9.46
N CYS A 105 -6.76 -15.94 -8.58
CA CYS A 105 -7.48 -17.12 -8.12
C CYS A 105 -8.14 -17.87 -9.29
N VAL A 106 -8.82 -17.16 -10.18
CA VAL A 106 -9.45 -17.77 -11.36
C VAL A 106 -8.40 -18.43 -12.26
N ASN A 107 -7.25 -17.79 -12.48
CA ASN A 107 -6.18 -18.35 -13.28
C ASN A 107 -5.57 -19.60 -12.63
N ASN A 108 -5.38 -19.61 -11.32
CA ASN A 108 -4.94 -20.79 -10.58
C ASN A 108 -5.95 -21.95 -10.75
N MET A 109 -7.25 -21.67 -10.55
CA MET A 109 -8.29 -22.69 -10.71
C MET A 109 -8.37 -23.25 -12.13
N LYS A 110 -8.14 -22.42 -13.17
CA LYS A 110 -8.05 -22.90 -14.57
C LYS A 110 -6.87 -23.83 -14.77
N GLN A 111 -5.71 -23.53 -14.19
CA GLN A 111 -4.52 -24.39 -14.27
C GLN A 111 -4.76 -25.71 -13.52
N ILE A 112 -5.39 -25.66 -12.33
CA ILE A 112 -5.78 -26.86 -11.58
C ILE A 112 -6.77 -27.70 -12.37
N GLY A 113 -7.79 -27.09 -12.97
CA GLY A 113 -8.78 -27.79 -13.80
C GLY A 113 -8.15 -28.43 -15.03
N LEU A 114 -7.21 -27.74 -15.70
CA LEU A 114 -6.46 -28.30 -16.82
C LEU A 114 -5.59 -29.49 -16.38
N GLY A 115 -4.85 -29.36 -15.26
CA GLY A 115 -4.06 -30.44 -14.69
C GLY A 115 -4.91 -31.67 -14.36
N ALA A 116 -6.08 -31.47 -13.77
CA ALA A 116 -7.01 -32.55 -13.45
C ALA A 116 -7.49 -33.31 -14.71
N ARG A 117 -7.75 -32.57 -15.79
CA ARG A 117 -8.15 -33.20 -17.08
C ARG A 117 -6.98 -33.93 -17.77
N LEU A 118 -5.77 -33.36 -17.69
CA LEU A 118 -4.58 -34.06 -18.19
C LEU A 118 -4.37 -35.36 -17.43
N TYR A 119 -4.49 -35.34 -16.11
CA TYR A 119 -4.45 -36.54 -15.29
C TYR A 119 -5.53 -37.55 -15.70
N ALA A 120 -6.79 -37.11 -15.88
CA ALA A 120 -7.90 -37.99 -16.26
C ALA A 120 -7.65 -38.71 -17.62
N ASN A 121 -7.13 -37.97 -18.61
CA ASN A 121 -6.79 -38.51 -19.91
C ASN A 121 -5.80 -39.68 -19.82
N ASP A 122 -4.85 -39.63 -18.88
CA ASP A 122 -3.84 -40.67 -18.70
C ASP A 122 -4.28 -41.79 -17.75
N HIS A 123 -5.41 -41.61 -17.02
CA HIS A 123 -5.90 -42.50 -15.97
C HIS A 123 -7.34 -42.99 -16.23
N GLY A 124 -7.70 -43.22 -17.53
CA GLY A 124 -8.98 -43.82 -17.92
C GLY A 124 -10.18 -42.91 -17.58
N ASP A 125 -10.07 -41.65 -17.92
CA ASP A 125 -11.09 -40.61 -17.77
C ASP A 125 -11.54 -40.37 -16.31
N LYS A 126 -10.70 -40.71 -15.34
CA LYS A 126 -10.96 -40.47 -13.92
C LYS A 126 -10.18 -39.25 -13.41
N LEU A 127 -10.89 -38.34 -12.77
CA LEU A 127 -10.27 -37.21 -12.07
C LEU A 127 -9.31 -37.70 -10.97
N PRO A 128 -8.28 -36.90 -10.61
CA PRO A 128 -7.34 -37.27 -9.56
C PRO A 128 -8.05 -37.44 -8.21
N PRO A 129 -7.57 -38.37 -7.35
CA PRO A 129 -8.12 -38.54 -6.01
C PRO A 129 -7.78 -37.39 -5.06
N ASP A 130 -6.67 -36.69 -5.33
CA ASP A 130 -6.20 -35.53 -4.55
C ASP A 130 -5.28 -34.62 -5.40
N PHE A 131 -4.87 -33.48 -4.83
CA PHE A 131 -3.99 -32.54 -5.52
C PHE A 131 -2.55 -33.05 -5.69
N LEU A 132 -2.07 -33.95 -4.84
CA LEU A 132 -0.71 -34.50 -4.91
C LEU A 132 -0.58 -35.46 -6.09
N SER A 133 -1.62 -36.23 -6.37
CA SER A 133 -1.64 -37.21 -7.47
C SER A 133 -1.41 -36.57 -8.84
N MET A 134 -1.78 -35.29 -9.01
CA MET A 134 -1.52 -34.54 -10.26
C MET A 134 -0.30 -33.62 -10.18
N SER A 135 0.69 -33.96 -9.34
CA SER A 135 1.93 -33.19 -9.21
C SER A 135 2.75 -33.11 -10.50
N ASN A 136 2.63 -34.10 -11.39
CA ASN A 136 3.30 -34.13 -12.68
C ASN A 136 2.65 -33.20 -13.71
N GLU A 137 1.33 -33.01 -13.62
CA GLU A 137 0.52 -32.15 -14.50
C GLU A 137 0.54 -30.68 -14.07
N LEU A 138 0.85 -30.45 -12.80
CA LEU A 138 0.96 -29.10 -12.23
C LEU A 138 2.42 -28.67 -12.13
N VAL A 139 2.77 -27.57 -12.78
CA VAL A 139 4.16 -27.05 -12.82
C VAL A 139 4.70 -26.71 -11.41
N THR A 140 3.83 -26.29 -10.50
CA THR A 140 4.25 -25.85 -9.15
C THR A 140 3.10 -25.98 -8.15
N PRO A 141 3.37 -26.42 -6.91
CA PRO A 141 2.35 -26.44 -5.86
C PRO A 141 1.85 -25.05 -5.42
N LYS A 142 2.57 -23.98 -5.79
CA LYS A 142 2.22 -22.59 -5.42
C LYS A 142 0.85 -22.16 -5.93
N ILE A 143 0.36 -22.74 -7.01
CA ILE A 143 -0.95 -22.43 -7.58
C ILE A 143 -2.10 -22.95 -6.72
N LEU A 144 -1.84 -23.91 -5.82
CA LEU A 144 -2.85 -24.47 -4.91
C LEU A 144 -3.20 -23.54 -3.75
N VAL A 145 -2.48 -22.42 -3.58
CA VAL A 145 -2.77 -21.40 -2.58
C VAL A 145 -3.39 -20.18 -3.23
N CYS A 146 -4.57 -19.83 -2.77
CA CYS A 146 -5.26 -18.60 -3.19
C CYS A 146 -4.53 -17.37 -2.66
N ASN A 147 -4.25 -16.38 -3.53
CA ASN A 147 -3.56 -15.14 -3.13
C ASN A 147 -4.36 -14.26 -2.13
N GLY A 148 -5.64 -14.54 -1.94
CA GLY A 148 -6.47 -13.91 -0.91
C GLY A 148 -6.48 -14.64 0.43
N ASP A 149 -5.83 -15.80 0.52
CA ASP A 149 -5.78 -16.61 1.73
C ASP A 149 -4.52 -16.29 2.53
N SER A 150 -4.69 -15.68 3.69
CA SER A 150 -3.59 -15.37 4.61
C SER A 150 -3.29 -16.50 5.60
N THR A 151 -4.10 -17.57 5.61
CA THR A 151 -3.95 -18.69 6.56
C THR A 151 -3.06 -19.81 6.00
N LYS A 152 -2.88 -19.85 4.67
CA LYS A 152 -2.10 -20.87 3.97
C LYS A 152 -0.78 -20.32 3.47
N THR A 153 0.22 -21.19 3.39
CA THR A 153 1.57 -20.88 2.89
C THR A 153 1.82 -21.58 1.59
N LYS A 154 2.57 -20.94 0.68
CA LYS A 154 2.95 -21.53 -0.60
C LYS A 154 4.15 -22.46 -0.40
N ALA A 155 4.00 -23.76 -0.73
CA ALA A 155 5.15 -24.66 -0.78
C ALA A 155 6.12 -24.23 -1.90
N ALA A 156 7.41 -24.34 -1.66
CA ALA A 156 8.42 -24.00 -2.65
C ALA A 156 8.44 -25.02 -3.82
N ASP A 157 8.30 -26.27 -3.47
CA ASP A 157 8.31 -27.44 -4.35
C ASP A 157 7.36 -28.55 -3.82
N TRP A 158 7.23 -29.62 -4.58
CA TRP A 158 6.38 -30.77 -4.22
C TRP A 158 6.96 -31.61 -3.08
N ALA A 159 8.28 -31.55 -2.81
CA ALA A 159 8.89 -32.26 -1.70
C ALA A 159 8.50 -31.66 -0.32
N GLN A 160 8.20 -30.37 -0.30
CA GLN A 160 7.75 -29.65 0.91
C GLN A 160 6.22 -29.48 0.96
N PHE A 161 5.50 -30.11 0.04
CA PHE A 161 4.04 -29.97 -0.06
C PHE A 161 3.33 -30.68 1.10
N ASN A 162 2.47 -29.94 1.79
CA ASN A 162 1.56 -30.45 2.80
C ASN A 162 0.15 -29.90 2.50
N ALA A 163 -0.78 -30.78 2.16
CA ALA A 163 -2.13 -30.40 1.77
C ALA A 163 -2.85 -29.54 2.84
N ALA A 164 -2.62 -29.84 4.13
CA ALA A 164 -3.23 -29.06 5.21
C ALA A 164 -2.74 -27.64 5.30
N ALA A 165 -1.48 -27.36 4.93
CA ALA A 165 -0.83 -26.06 5.00
C ALA A 165 -0.79 -25.31 3.66
N ASN A 166 -0.79 -26.03 2.54
CA ASN A 166 -0.47 -25.49 1.23
C ASN A 166 -1.63 -25.57 0.21
N VAL A 167 -2.86 -25.83 0.66
CA VAL A 167 -4.04 -25.87 -0.21
C VAL A 167 -5.14 -24.95 0.33
N SER A 168 -5.61 -24.04 -0.51
CA SER A 168 -6.74 -23.16 -0.24
C SER A 168 -8.03 -23.60 -0.95
N TYR A 169 -7.93 -24.48 -1.92
CA TYR A 169 -9.08 -24.89 -2.75
C TYR A 169 -9.67 -26.20 -2.24
N GLU A 170 -10.98 -26.29 -2.31
CA GLU A 170 -11.72 -27.52 -2.02
C GLU A 170 -11.86 -28.36 -3.29
N PHE A 171 -11.55 -29.62 -3.22
CA PHE A 171 -11.80 -30.59 -4.27
C PHE A 171 -13.04 -31.39 -3.90
N LEU A 172 -14.16 -31.19 -4.62
CA LEU A 172 -15.48 -31.68 -4.25
C LEU A 172 -15.81 -33.06 -4.81
N LEU A 173 -15.25 -33.40 -5.98
CA LEU A 173 -15.58 -34.63 -6.71
C LEU A 173 -14.29 -35.37 -7.13
N PRO A 174 -13.43 -35.80 -6.18
CA PRO A 174 -12.22 -36.55 -6.50
C PRO A 174 -12.55 -37.96 -7.03
N GLY A 175 -11.72 -38.46 -7.97
CA GLY A 175 -11.80 -39.84 -8.48
C GLY A 175 -13.03 -40.15 -9.34
N THR A 176 -13.89 -39.17 -9.61
CA THR A 176 -15.07 -39.34 -10.48
C THR A 176 -14.67 -39.34 -11.95
N LYS A 177 -15.51 -39.96 -12.82
CA LYS A 177 -15.27 -39.87 -14.24
C LYS A 177 -15.50 -38.48 -14.80
N GLU A 178 -14.67 -38.03 -15.73
CA GLU A 178 -14.75 -36.71 -16.35
C GLU A 178 -16.12 -36.47 -17.00
N GLU A 179 -16.63 -37.46 -17.74
CA GLU A 179 -17.94 -37.40 -18.43
C GLU A 179 -19.12 -37.08 -17.47
N ASP A 180 -19.06 -37.60 -16.23
CA ASP A 180 -20.13 -37.43 -15.23
C ASP A 180 -20.11 -36.06 -14.57
N VAL A 181 -19.05 -35.27 -14.72
CA VAL A 181 -18.83 -34.04 -13.98
C VAL A 181 -18.60 -32.80 -14.87
N VAL A 182 -18.73 -32.90 -16.16
CA VAL A 182 -18.49 -31.83 -17.15
C VAL A 182 -19.11 -30.47 -16.71
N SER A 183 -20.37 -30.50 -16.28
CA SER A 183 -21.10 -29.31 -15.84
C SER A 183 -21.20 -29.16 -14.32
N LYS A 184 -20.62 -30.08 -13.56
CA LYS A 184 -20.65 -30.06 -12.09
C LYS A 184 -19.47 -29.26 -11.52
N THR A 185 -19.66 -28.75 -10.32
CA THR A 185 -18.58 -28.08 -9.58
C THR A 185 -17.61 -29.11 -9.03
N VAL A 186 -16.37 -29.08 -9.53
CA VAL A 186 -15.28 -29.97 -9.11
C VAL A 186 -14.38 -29.29 -8.09
N PHE A 187 -14.10 -28.02 -8.29
CA PHE A 187 -13.26 -27.22 -7.39
C PHE A 187 -14.00 -25.98 -6.89
N ARG A 188 -13.71 -25.56 -5.66
CA ARG A 188 -14.23 -24.32 -5.10
C ARG A 188 -13.13 -23.54 -4.36
N CYS A 189 -13.13 -22.24 -4.53
CA CYS A 189 -12.34 -21.35 -3.70
C CYS A 189 -13.21 -20.78 -2.56
N PRO A 190 -12.99 -21.13 -1.29
CA PRO A 190 -13.80 -20.61 -0.18
C PRO A 190 -13.59 -19.12 0.06
N ILE A 191 -12.44 -18.56 -0.34
CA ILE A 191 -12.07 -17.14 -0.13
C ILE A 191 -12.84 -16.22 -1.08
N HIS A 192 -12.88 -16.55 -2.39
CA HIS A 192 -13.54 -15.75 -3.42
C HIS A 192 -14.89 -16.30 -3.87
N GLY A 193 -15.25 -17.50 -3.46
CA GLY A 193 -16.48 -18.19 -3.89
C GLY A 193 -16.46 -18.67 -5.34
N HIS A 194 -15.33 -18.55 -6.06
CA HIS A 194 -15.22 -19.02 -7.44
C HIS A 194 -15.32 -20.54 -7.50
N ILE A 195 -15.94 -21.04 -8.57
CA ILE A 195 -16.14 -22.47 -8.81
C ILE A 195 -15.49 -22.89 -10.12
N GLY A 196 -14.77 -24.00 -10.09
CA GLY A 196 -14.24 -24.69 -11.25
C GLY A 196 -15.14 -25.87 -11.62
N LEU A 197 -15.48 -25.99 -12.90
CA LEU A 197 -16.29 -27.06 -13.44
C LEU A 197 -15.41 -28.19 -13.99
N GLY A 198 -16.01 -29.35 -14.23
CA GLY A 198 -15.32 -30.52 -14.77
C GLY A 198 -14.79 -30.31 -16.19
N ASP A 199 -15.35 -29.38 -16.97
CA ASP A 199 -14.86 -29.01 -18.28
C ASP A 199 -13.60 -28.12 -18.24
N GLY A 200 -13.07 -27.81 -17.03
CA GLY A 200 -11.95 -26.91 -16.80
C GLY A 200 -12.30 -25.43 -16.83
N SER A 201 -13.54 -25.08 -17.09
CA SER A 201 -14.00 -23.70 -17.02
C SER A 201 -14.15 -23.21 -15.57
N VAL A 202 -14.01 -21.90 -15.35
CA VAL A 202 -14.16 -21.30 -14.03
C VAL A 202 -15.23 -20.21 -14.09
N ARG A 203 -16.25 -20.36 -13.24
CA ARG A 203 -17.27 -19.33 -13.03
C ARG A 203 -16.83 -18.40 -11.91
N GLN A 204 -16.75 -17.12 -12.24
CA GLN A 204 -16.52 -16.09 -11.25
C GLN A 204 -17.84 -15.78 -10.52
N VAL A 205 -17.86 -16.07 -9.23
CA VAL A 205 -18.95 -15.63 -8.38
C VAL A 205 -18.56 -14.26 -7.85
N ARG A 206 -19.36 -13.24 -8.14
CA ARG A 206 -19.17 -11.93 -7.48
C ARG A 206 -19.43 -12.14 -5.98
N PRO A 207 -18.48 -11.78 -5.10
CA PRO A 207 -18.80 -11.77 -3.68
C PRO A 207 -20.03 -10.89 -3.49
N ALA A 208 -21.03 -11.41 -2.78
CA ALA A 208 -22.16 -10.59 -2.35
C ALA A 208 -21.56 -9.35 -1.66
N ALA A 209 -21.98 -8.16 -2.09
CA ALA A 209 -21.54 -6.92 -1.48
C ALA A 209 -21.77 -7.09 0.04
N ARG A 210 -20.68 -7.08 0.81
CA ARG A 210 -20.80 -7.01 2.27
C ARG A 210 -21.45 -5.66 2.57
N GLN A 211 -22.71 -5.72 2.94
CA GLN A 211 -23.48 -4.58 3.46
C GLN A 211 -22.89 -4.15 4.79
#